data_3e9f53ceb729e53752cda6ca3b7e9a86
#
_entry.id   3e9f53ceb729e53752cda6ca3b7e9a86
#
_cell.length_a   1.000
_cell.length_b   1.000
_cell.length_c   1.000
_cell.angle_alpha   90.00
_cell.angle_beta   90.00
_cell.angle_gamma   90.00
#
_symmetry.space_group_name_H-M   'P 1'
#
loop_
_entity.id
_entity.type
_entity.pdbx_description
1 polymer ?
#
loop_
_entity_poly.entity_id
_entity_poly.type
_entity_poly.pdbx_seq_one_letter_code
_entity_poly.pdbx_strand_id
1 'polypeptide(L)'
;MRPLKADLKKIYLFNPSEKSKSQKTVEIIQNILFKNRFNRDDCLIAFGGGITGDVAAYSASTYKRGIKFVNIPTTLLAQVDSSVGGKTGINNSYGKNLIGSFYQPDAVVSDINLLKSLNTREIICGYAEILKSSLLDSYQ
;
A
#
# COMPACT_ATOMS: atom_id res chain seq x y z
N MET A 1 -12.02 21.99 12.97
CA MET A 1 -11.83 20.86 12.06
C MET A 1 -13.04 19.95 12.18
N ARG A 2 -13.88 19.78 11.15
CA ARG A 2 -15.01 18.83 11.22
C ARG A 2 -14.44 17.40 11.20
N PRO A 3 -14.85 16.50 12.10
CA PRO A 3 -14.44 15.11 12.02
C PRO A 3 -14.91 14.53 10.68
N LEU A 4 -14.00 13.89 9.97
CA LEU A 4 -14.32 13.10 8.78
C LEU A 4 -15.29 11.98 9.23
N LYS A 5 -16.59 12.12 8.93
CA LYS A 5 -17.54 11.01 9.02
C LYS A 5 -17.28 10.10 7.84
N ALA A 6 -16.36 9.16 8.00
CA ALA A 6 -16.16 8.10 7.03
C ALA A 6 -17.01 6.90 7.47
N ASP A 7 -17.96 6.50 6.64
CA ASP A 7 -18.69 5.26 6.85
C ASP A 7 -17.83 4.10 6.34
N LEU A 8 -17.39 3.25 7.26
CA LEU A 8 -16.64 2.05 6.92
C LEU A 8 -17.57 1.01 6.25
N LYS A 9 -17.55 0.96 4.93
CA LYS A 9 -18.44 0.09 4.15
C LYS A 9 -18.02 -1.38 4.20
N LYS A 10 -16.71 -1.67 4.20
CA LYS A 10 -16.19 -3.04 4.14
C LYS A 10 -14.75 -3.13 4.61
N ILE A 11 -14.43 -4.21 5.33
CA ILE A 11 -13.05 -4.63 5.63
C ILE A 11 -12.76 -5.91 4.85
N TYR A 12 -11.59 -5.96 4.21
CA TYR A 12 -11.05 -7.16 3.60
C TYR A 12 -9.70 -7.49 4.26
N LEU A 13 -9.64 -8.66 4.86
CA LEU A 13 -8.40 -9.18 5.46
C LEU A 13 -7.78 -10.19 4.50
N PHE A 14 -6.49 -10.06 4.22
CA PHE A 14 -5.74 -11.07 3.50
C PHE A 14 -4.37 -11.29 4.14
N ASN A 15 -3.79 -12.46 3.92
CA ASN A 15 -2.45 -12.76 4.42
C ASN A 15 -1.42 -12.25 3.41
N PRO A 16 -0.66 -11.17 3.72
CA PRO A 16 0.31 -10.60 2.80
C PRO A 16 1.51 -11.53 2.64
N SER A 17 1.79 -11.89 1.40
CA SER A 17 2.95 -12.68 1.01
C SER A 17 3.32 -12.36 -0.43
N GLU A 18 4.54 -12.70 -0.87
CA GLU A 18 4.91 -12.55 -2.28
C GLU A 18 3.96 -13.29 -3.23
N LYS A 19 3.37 -14.40 -2.81
CA LYS A 19 2.37 -15.14 -3.60
C LYS A 19 1.03 -14.40 -3.71
N SER A 20 0.66 -13.66 -2.67
CA SER A 20 -0.57 -12.86 -2.68
C SER A 20 -0.43 -11.53 -3.43
N LYS A 21 0.79 -11.13 -3.77
CA LYS A 21 1.08 -9.97 -4.62
C LYS A 21 0.82 -10.30 -6.09
N SER A 22 -0.45 -10.51 -6.46
CA SER A 22 -0.84 -11.14 -7.73
C SER A 22 -2.12 -10.52 -8.31
N GLN A 23 -2.33 -10.73 -9.62
CA GLN A 23 -3.55 -10.33 -10.33
C GLN A 23 -4.81 -10.91 -9.69
N LYS A 24 -4.74 -12.15 -9.21
CA LYS A 24 -5.88 -12.79 -8.53
C LYS A 24 -6.33 -12.03 -7.29
N THR A 25 -5.39 -11.51 -6.51
CA THR A 25 -5.72 -10.70 -5.32
C THR A 25 -6.35 -9.37 -5.72
N VAL A 26 -5.85 -8.74 -6.77
CA VAL A 26 -6.44 -7.50 -7.33
C VAL A 26 -7.88 -7.74 -7.76
N GLU A 27 -8.15 -8.84 -8.48
CA GLU A 27 -9.51 -9.22 -8.90
C GLU A 27 -10.46 -9.43 -7.71
N ILE A 28 -9.98 -10.06 -6.64
CA ILE A 28 -10.78 -10.24 -5.41
C ILE A 28 -11.14 -8.88 -4.81
N ILE A 29 -10.18 -7.99 -4.66
CA ILE A 29 -10.41 -6.63 -4.12
C ILE A 29 -11.40 -5.88 -5.01
N GLN A 30 -11.20 -5.86 -6.32
CA GLN A 30 -12.10 -5.19 -7.25
C GLN A 30 -13.52 -5.77 -7.23
N ASN A 31 -13.66 -7.10 -7.14
CA ASN A 31 -14.96 -7.75 -7.01
C ASN A 31 -15.67 -7.34 -5.72
N ILE A 32 -14.95 -7.17 -4.60
CA ILE A 32 -15.51 -6.65 -3.37
C ILE A 32 -16.01 -5.22 -3.57
N LEU A 33 -15.21 -4.36 -4.22
CA LEU A 33 -15.60 -2.98 -4.51
C LEU A 33 -16.85 -2.91 -5.40
N PHE A 34 -16.92 -3.73 -6.47
CA PHE A 34 -18.08 -3.80 -7.36
C PHE A 34 -19.34 -4.31 -6.64
N LYS A 35 -19.24 -5.42 -5.90
CA LYS A 35 -20.36 -6.00 -5.16
C LYS A 35 -20.96 -5.03 -4.13
N ASN A 36 -20.10 -4.20 -3.51
CA ASN A 36 -20.54 -3.21 -2.53
C ASN A 36 -20.83 -1.83 -3.14
N ARG A 37 -20.87 -1.73 -4.48
CA ARG A 37 -21.24 -0.51 -5.24
C ARG A 37 -20.39 0.72 -4.88
N PHE A 38 -19.08 0.52 -4.68
CA PHE A 38 -18.17 1.65 -4.46
C PHE A 38 -18.13 2.55 -5.70
N ASN A 39 -18.10 3.86 -5.47
CA ASN A 39 -17.96 4.89 -6.49
C ASN A 39 -16.53 5.45 -6.48
N ARG A 40 -16.20 6.28 -7.46
CA ARG A 40 -14.88 6.93 -7.55
C ARG A 40 -14.61 7.91 -6.42
N ASP A 41 -15.66 8.44 -5.78
CA ASP A 41 -15.57 9.35 -4.63
C ASP A 41 -15.36 8.61 -3.30
N ASP A 42 -15.63 7.30 -3.27
CA ASP A 42 -15.27 6.45 -2.13
C ASP A 42 -13.75 6.26 -2.06
N CYS A 43 -13.26 5.79 -0.92
CA CYS A 43 -11.83 5.65 -0.67
C CYS A 43 -11.46 4.19 -0.35
N LEU A 44 -10.39 3.69 -0.98
CA LEU A 44 -9.72 2.46 -0.59
C LEU A 44 -8.60 2.80 0.39
N ILE A 45 -8.62 2.19 1.57
CA ILE A 45 -7.57 2.37 2.58
C ILE A 45 -6.76 1.10 2.68
N ALA A 46 -5.45 1.19 2.48
CA ALA A 46 -4.52 0.11 2.79
C ALA A 46 -3.98 0.29 4.21
N PHE A 47 -4.06 -0.77 5.01
CA PHE A 47 -3.46 -0.82 6.34
C PHE A 47 -2.55 -2.06 6.42
N GLY A 48 -1.23 -1.86 6.36
CA GLY A 48 -0.29 -2.98 6.33
C GLY A 48 1.10 -2.60 5.85
N GLY A 49 1.94 -3.61 5.59
CA GLY A 49 3.28 -3.45 5.01
C GLY A 49 3.25 -3.20 3.52
N GLY A 50 4.43 -3.17 2.89
CA GLY A 50 4.60 -2.84 1.48
C GLY A 50 3.76 -3.67 0.50
N ILE A 51 3.64 -4.99 0.72
CA ILE A 51 2.80 -5.85 -0.13
C ILE A 51 1.33 -5.40 -0.11
N THR A 52 0.82 -5.06 1.07
CA THR A 52 -0.55 -4.55 1.22
C THR A 52 -0.74 -3.24 0.48
N GLY A 53 0.20 -2.32 0.66
CA GLY A 53 0.20 -1.03 -0.04
C GLY A 53 0.21 -1.19 -1.55
N ASP A 54 1.14 -1.98 -2.09
CA ASP A 54 1.31 -2.20 -3.53
C ASP A 54 0.07 -2.79 -4.20
N VAL A 55 -0.48 -3.86 -3.62
CA VAL A 55 -1.67 -4.53 -4.16
C VAL A 55 -2.91 -3.63 -4.07
N ALA A 56 -3.09 -2.94 -2.94
CA ALA A 56 -4.22 -2.04 -2.76
C ALA A 56 -4.13 -0.82 -3.69
N ALA A 57 -2.95 -0.22 -3.80
CA ALA A 57 -2.72 0.93 -4.68
C ALA A 57 -2.93 0.56 -6.16
N TYR A 58 -2.44 -0.60 -6.60
CA TYR A 58 -2.71 -1.08 -7.97
C TYR A 58 -4.20 -1.38 -8.19
N SER A 59 -4.87 -1.98 -7.20
CA SER A 59 -6.32 -2.19 -7.26
C SER A 59 -7.09 -0.86 -7.36
N ALA A 60 -6.66 0.16 -6.61
CA ALA A 60 -7.25 1.49 -6.63
C ALA A 60 -7.04 2.19 -7.97
N SER A 61 -5.85 2.10 -8.56
CA SER A 61 -5.50 2.74 -9.82
C SER A 61 -6.33 2.21 -10.99
N THR A 62 -6.68 0.93 -10.97
CA THR A 62 -7.37 0.24 -12.06
C THR A 62 -8.88 0.14 -11.85
N TYR A 63 -9.39 0.26 -10.62
CA TYR A 63 -10.81 0.26 -10.32
C TYR A 63 -11.48 1.52 -10.87
N LYS A 64 -12.43 1.37 -11.81
CA LYS A 64 -13.15 2.49 -12.46
C LYS A 64 -12.20 3.61 -12.98
N ARG A 65 -10.98 3.27 -13.39
CA ARG A 65 -9.90 4.18 -13.81
C ARG A 65 -9.39 5.10 -12.69
N GLY A 66 -9.48 4.65 -11.46
CA GLY A 66 -9.00 5.34 -10.25
C GLY A 66 -10.10 5.58 -9.23
N ILE A 67 -9.83 5.20 -7.99
CA ILE A 67 -10.63 5.49 -6.79
C ILE A 67 -9.68 6.12 -5.76
N LYS A 68 -10.17 7.02 -4.91
CA LYS A 68 -9.35 7.61 -3.84
C LYS A 68 -8.62 6.55 -3.04
N PHE A 69 -7.35 6.81 -2.72
CA PHE A 69 -6.49 5.86 -2.05
C PHE A 69 -5.75 6.50 -0.88
N VAL A 70 -5.84 5.88 0.29
CA VAL A 70 -5.07 6.24 1.48
C VAL A 70 -4.20 5.07 1.89
N ASN A 71 -2.91 5.33 2.11
CA ASN A 71 -1.97 4.32 2.57
C ASN A 71 -1.60 4.55 4.04
N ILE A 72 -1.74 3.52 4.87
CA ILE A 72 -1.34 3.50 6.28
C ILE A 72 -0.28 2.41 6.44
N PRO A 73 1.00 2.74 6.16
CA PRO A 73 2.08 1.77 6.25
C PRO A 73 2.36 1.38 7.71
N THR A 74 2.43 0.07 7.97
CA THR A 74 2.61 -0.47 9.32
C THR A 74 4.00 -1.06 9.57
N THR A 75 4.87 -1.12 8.54
CA THR A 75 6.27 -1.55 8.68
C THR A 75 7.21 -0.38 8.44
N LEU A 76 8.40 -0.40 9.06
CA LEU A 76 9.39 0.66 8.88
C LEU A 76 9.77 0.81 7.41
N LEU A 77 10.05 -0.31 6.72
CA LEU A 77 10.34 -0.29 5.27
C LEU A 77 9.22 0.36 4.45
N ALA A 78 7.96 0.09 4.80
CA ALA A 78 6.84 0.70 4.10
C ALA A 78 6.71 2.21 4.39
N GLN A 79 7.02 2.65 5.60
CA GLN A 79 6.96 4.06 5.98
C GLN A 79 8.03 4.91 5.29
N VAL A 80 9.24 4.35 5.12
CA VAL A 80 10.40 5.12 4.62
C VAL A 80 10.67 4.94 3.12
N ASP A 81 10.10 3.93 2.48
CA ASP A 81 10.36 3.60 1.08
C ASP A 81 9.08 3.33 0.29
N SER A 82 8.40 2.19 0.50
CA SER A 82 7.37 1.72 -0.43
C SER A 82 6.09 2.57 -0.45
N SER A 83 5.82 3.38 0.57
CA SER A 83 4.69 4.33 0.57
C SER A 83 4.98 5.64 -0.17
N VAL A 84 6.22 5.85 -0.63
CA VAL A 84 6.68 7.08 -1.25
C VAL A 84 6.87 6.86 -2.75
N GLY A 85 6.53 7.89 -3.55
CA GLY A 85 6.75 7.88 -5.00
C GLY A 85 5.63 7.26 -5.84
N GLY A 86 4.57 6.73 -5.24
CA GLY A 86 3.38 6.25 -5.94
C GLY A 86 3.59 5.03 -6.83
N LYS A 87 4.71 4.31 -6.67
CA LYS A 87 4.92 3.04 -7.37
C LYS A 87 3.97 2.00 -6.83
N THR A 88 3.25 1.34 -7.71
CA THR A 88 2.39 0.20 -7.37
C THR A 88 2.84 -1.00 -8.17
N GLY A 89 2.59 -2.20 -7.68
CA GLY A 89 3.00 -3.35 -8.48
C GLY A 89 2.57 -4.70 -7.94
N ILE A 90 2.42 -5.61 -8.86
CA ILE A 90 2.16 -7.03 -8.59
C ILE A 90 3.13 -7.91 -9.37
N ASN A 91 3.25 -9.14 -8.93
CA ASN A 91 4.09 -10.14 -9.53
C ASN A 91 3.34 -10.89 -10.64
N ASN A 92 4.10 -11.43 -11.59
CA ASN A 92 3.60 -12.36 -12.60
C ASN A 92 4.56 -13.56 -12.73
N SER A 93 4.30 -14.43 -13.72
CA SER A 93 5.13 -15.62 -13.97
C SER A 93 6.55 -15.31 -14.44
N TYR A 94 6.82 -14.10 -14.91
CA TYR A 94 8.12 -13.68 -15.42
C TYR A 94 8.98 -12.96 -14.38
N GLY A 95 8.37 -12.47 -13.28
CA GLY A 95 9.14 -11.83 -12.23
C GLY A 95 8.30 -10.97 -11.27
N LYS A 96 9.00 -10.34 -10.33
CA LYS A 96 8.42 -9.47 -9.32
C LYS A 96 8.21 -8.06 -9.86
N ASN A 97 7.10 -7.41 -9.46
CA ASN A 97 6.79 -6.01 -9.72
C ASN A 97 6.76 -5.62 -11.21
N LEU A 98 6.51 -6.56 -12.11
CA LEU A 98 6.50 -6.29 -13.56
C LEU A 98 5.17 -5.73 -14.08
N ILE A 99 4.12 -5.81 -13.28
CA ILE A 99 2.80 -5.25 -13.62
C ILE A 99 2.48 -4.21 -12.55
N GLY A 100 2.15 -2.99 -12.97
CA GLY A 100 1.84 -1.93 -12.03
C GLY A 100 1.51 -0.62 -12.72
N SER A 101 1.38 0.41 -11.92
CA SER A 101 1.15 1.79 -12.36
C SER A 101 1.84 2.75 -11.41
N PHE A 102 1.99 4.00 -11.83
CA PHE A 102 2.27 5.10 -10.92
C PHE A 102 0.93 5.66 -10.45
N TYR A 103 0.62 5.52 -9.17
CA TYR A 103 -0.62 5.98 -8.58
C TYR A 103 -0.35 6.60 -7.21
N GLN A 104 -0.37 7.92 -7.16
CA GLN A 104 -0.11 8.65 -5.92
C GLN A 104 -1.30 8.48 -4.96
N PRO A 105 -1.06 8.17 -3.68
CA PRO A 105 -2.11 8.17 -2.68
C PRO A 105 -2.60 9.60 -2.40
N ASP A 106 -3.88 9.75 -2.09
CA ASP A 106 -4.45 11.02 -1.60
C ASP A 106 -3.87 11.41 -0.23
N ALA A 107 -3.49 10.41 0.57
CA ALA A 107 -2.76 10.61 1.82
C ALA A 107 -1.95 9.37 2.20
N VAL A 108 -0.81 9.61 2.87
CA VAL A 108 -0.04 8.59 3.58
C VAL A 108 -0.06 8.94 5.06
N VAL A 109 -0.48 8.00 5.90
CA VAL A 109 -0.54 8.18 7.36
C VAL A 109 0.49 7.26 8.01
N SER A 110 1.65 7.81 8.35
CA SER A 110 2.72 7.08 9.05
C SER A 110 2.63 7.32 10.54
N ASP A 111 2.31 6.25 11.29
CA ASP A 111 2.28 6.25 12.76
C ASP A 111 3.40 5.36 13.28
N ILE A 112 4.36 5.96 13.98
CA ILE A 112 5.49 5.24 14.59
C ILE A 112 5.06 4.25 15.68
N ASN A 113 3.87 4.43 16.27
CA ASN A 113 3.36 3.47 17.26
C ASN A 113 3.06 2.11 16.65
N LEU A 114 2.75 2.03 15.35
CA LEU A 114 2.53 0.78 14.64
C LEU A 114 3.81 -0.08 14.56
N LEU A 115 4.98 0.56 14.63
CA LEU A 115 6.28 -0.12 14.58
C LEU A 115 6.58 -0.95 15.85
N LYS A 116 5.89 -0.68 16.97
CA LYS A 116 6.10 -1.41 18.23
C LYS A 116 5.81 -2.91 18.14
N SER A 117 5.01 -3.33 17.18
CA SER A 117 4.65 -4.74 16.96
C SER A 117 5.61 -5.48 16.04
N LEU A 118 6.57 -4.78 15.41
CA LEU A 118 7.50 -5.38 14.46
C LEU A 118 8.59 -6.20 15.17
N ASN A 119 8.97 -7.29 14.52
CA ASN A 119 10.16 -8.03 14.94
C ASN A 119 11.44 -7.30 14.50
N THR A 120 12.58 -7.67 15.12
CA THR A 120 13.87 -7.03 14.86
C THR A 120 14.28 -7.09 13.40
N ARG A 121 13.98 -8.16 12.68
CA ARG A 121 14.34 -8.31 11.26
C ARG A 121 13.64 -7.26 10.39
N GLU A 122 12.36 -7.00 10.62
CA GLU A 122 11.59 -5.99 9.88
C GLU A 122 12.08 -4.58 10.18
N ILE A 123 12.49 -4.31 11.41
CA ILE A 123 13.12 -3.04 11.77
C ILE A 123 14.44 -2.86 11.03
N ILE A 124 15.32 -3.88 11.01
CA ILE A 124 16.61 -3.84 10.30
C ILE A 124 16.40 -3.62 8.80
N CYS A 125 15.42 -4.29 8.18
CA CYS A 125 15.11 -4.10 6.76
C CYS A 125 14.75 -2.64 6.44
N GLY A 126 13.91 -2.01 7.25
CA GLY A 126 13.57 -0.59 7.06
C GLY A 126 14.75 0.34 7.34
N TYR A 127 15.57 0.01 8.35
CA TYR A 127 16.75 0.80 8.68
C TYR A 127 17.80 0.82 7.56
N ALA A 128 17.94 -0.28 6.81
CA ALA A 128 18.83 -0.35 5.65
C ALA A 128 18.45 0.68 4.55
N GLU A 129 17.16 0.92 4.32
CA GLU A 129 16.70 1.94 3.36
C GLU A 129 16.93 3.37 3.88
N ILE A 130 16.78 3.60 5.17
CA ILE A 130 17.13 4.90 5.79
C ILE A 130 18.62 5.17 5.60
N LEU A 131 19.47 4.19 5.88
CA LEU A 131 20.92 4.31 5.72
C LEU A 131 21.30 4.57 4.26
N LYS A 132 20.71 3.83 3.33
CA LYS A 132 20.93 4.04 1.88
C LYS A 132 20.58 5.46 1.48
N SER A 133 19.43 5.97 1.88
CA SER A 133 19.00 7.34 1.55
C SER A 133 19.91 8.40 2.16
N SER A 134 20.33 8.22 3.40
CA SER A 134 21.25 9.14 4.08
C SER A 134 22.62 9.20 3.41
N LEU A 135 23.13 8.07 2.94
CA LEU A 135 24.41 8.02 2.21
C LEU A 135 24.33 8.70 0.85
N LEU A 136 23.20 8.59 0.15
CA LEU A 136 23.02 9.23 -1.15
C LEU A 136 22.85 10.75 -1.02
N ASP A 137 22.19 11.23 0.02
CA ASP A 137 21.96 12.67 0.26
C ASP A 137 23.23 13.41 0.70
N SER A 138 24.16 12.73 1.37
CA SER A 138 25.43 13.33 1.81
C SER A 138 26.45 13.59 0.70
N TYR A 139 26.17 13.22 -0.54
CA TYR A 139 27.03 13.47 -1.72
C TYR A 139 26.54 14.63 -2.62
N GLN A 140 25.50 15.36 -2.20
CA GLN A 140 25.05 16.59 -2.86
C GLN A 140 25.49 17.82 -2.05
#